data_5a48fa9521066663e1ffdce16ded9578
#
_entry.id   5a48fa9521066663e1ffdce16ded9578
#
_cell.length_a   1.000
_cell.length_b   1.000
_cell.length_c   1.000
_cell.angle_alpha   90.00
_cell.angle_beta   90.00
_cell.angle_gamma   90.00
#
_symmetry.space_group_name_H-M   'P 1'
#
loop_
_entity.id
_entity.type
_entity.pdbx_description
1 polymer ?
#
loop_
_entity_poly.entity_id
_entity_poly.type
_entity_poly.pdbx_seq_one_letter_code
_entity_poly.pdbx_strand_id
1 'polypeptide(L)'
;MIVPYGPGSTPDVVARLVNDQLSKRLGHPFIVENKPGAGGNVGTAAVAKAKPDGYTLGVTISGPLAANTLLYKHLSYDPAREIAPISILATQPSVIVANDKVSGVTMPQLLDALRKDPGKYNYSSMGPGSISHLAMQLVAVRSGTDIVHVAYRSSGDAVAALLSGEAQLACLPPAAVVGQIKAGKLRALAVTSEKRSALMPDVPTLAEAGIEDVQADAWMGMVAPAGTPVPILEKLHREIVAILKLPEVVEQLTRVHMEPVGNTPQQMAAAIASDLKRWQPLIEKYKISLD
;
A
#
# COMPACT_ATOMS: atom_id res chain seq x y z
N MET A 1 -7.89 -19.54 2.92
CA MET A 1 -7.36 -18.15 2.89
C MET A 1 -7.38 -17.66 1.47
N ILE A 2 -8.21 -16.66 1.18
CA ILE A 2 -8.30 -16.05 -0.16
C ILE A 2 -7.31 -14.88 -0.25
N VAL A 3 -6.54 -14.85 -1.35
CA VAL A 3 -5.63 -13.75 -1.69
C VAL A 3 -6.06 -13.18 -3.04
N PRO A 4 -6.46 -11.90 -3.12
CA PRO A 4 -7.03 -11.30 -4.33
C PRO A 4 -5.97 -10.90 -5.38
N TYR A 5 -4.81 -11.53 -5.36
CA TYR A 5 -3.68 -11.30 -6.26
C TYR A 5 -3.02 -12.62 -6.65
N GLY A 6 -2.28 -12.60 -7.75
CA GLY A 6 -1.59 -13.80 -8.25
C GLY A 6 -0.53 -14.35 -7.30
N PRO A 7 -0.15 -15.62 -7.46
CA PRO A 7 0.93 -16.24 -6.72
C PRO A 7 2.24 -15.44 -6.85
N GLY A 8 3.00 -15.33 -5.76
CA GLY A 8 4.25 -14.57 -5.70
C GLY A 8 4.09 -13.05 -5.58
N SER A 9 2.86 -12.52 -5.61
CA SER A 9 2.61 -11.11 -5.27
C SER A 9 2.87 -10.85 -3.79
N THR A 10 3.13 -9.58 -3.43
CA THR A 10 3.39 -9.23 -2.02
C THR A 10 2.29 -9.71 -1.05
N PRO A 11 0.98 -9.53 -1.34
CA PRO A 11 -0.07 -10.09 -0.49
C PRO A 11 -0.04 -11.62 -0.38
N ASP A 12 0.33 -12.33 -1.45
CA ASP A 12 0.44 -13.79 -1.44
C ASP A 12 1.61 -14.25 -0.57
N VAL A 13 2.76 -13.59 -0.66
CA VAL A 13 3.94 -13.87 0.18
C VAL A 13 3.62 -13.66 1.65
N VAL A 14 3.00 -12.53 2.01
CA VAL A 14 2.59 -12.23 3.39
C VAL A 14 1.55 -13.24 3.89
N ALA A 15 0.56 -13.59 3.06
CA ALA A 15 -0.46 -14.57 3.42
C ALA A 15 0.16 -15.94 3.71
N ARG A 16 1.07 -16.43 2.85
CA ARG A 16 1.72 -17.74 3.04
C ARG A 16 2.59 -17.76 4.28
N LEU A 17 3.34 -16.69 4.53
CA LEU A 17 4.18 -16.55 5.71
C LEU A 17 3.34 -16.65 7.01
N VAL A 18 2.24 -15.91 7.08
CA VAL A 18 1.35 -15.93 8.26
C VAL A 18 0.60 -17.26 8.37
N ASN A 19 0.13 -17.84 7.25
CA ASN A 19 -0.59 -19.10 7.22
C ASN A 19 0.25 -20.30 7.68
N ASP A 20 1.54 -20.32 7.32
CA ASP A 20 2.45 -21.38 7.80
C ASP A 20 2.53 -21.39 9.33
N GLN A 21 2.65 -20.23 9.94
CA GLN A 21 2.66 -20.09 11.39
C GLN A 21 1.30 -20.37 12.04
N LEU A 22 0.19 -19.88 11.45
CA LEU A 22 -1.16 -20.18 11.92
C LEU A 22 -1.44 -21.68 11.88
N SER A 23 -1.02 -22.37 10.81
CA SER A 23 -1.20 -23.83 10.68
C SER A 23 -0.49 -24.59 11.79
N LYS A 24 0.76 -24.21 12.12
CA LYS A 24 1.54 -24.81 13.21
C LYS A 24 0.87 -24.57 14.59
N ARG A 25 0.39 -23.34 14.83
CA ARG A 25 -0.15 -22.93 16.14
C ARG A 25 -1.57 -23.44 16.39
N LEU A 26 -2.39 -23.54 15.34
CA LEU A 26 -3.78 -23.95 15.45
C LEU A 26 -4.01 -25.44 15.12
N GLY A 27 -3.01 -26.15 14.62
CA GLY A 27 -3.07 -27.59 14.31
C GLY A 27 -3.93 -27.92 13.08
N HIS A 28 -4.25 -26.92 12.23
CA HIS A 28 -5.06 -27.09 11.03
C HIS A 28 -4.39 -26.41 9.84
N PRO A 29 -4.45 -27.02 8.63
CA PRO A 29 -3.84 -26.41 7.44
C PRO A 29 -4.62 -25.18 6.99
N PHE A 30 -3.91 -24.08 6.72
CA PHE A 30 -4.42 -22.89 6.07
C PHE A 30 -4.01 -22.91 4.60
N ILE A 31 -4.95 -23.19 3.71
CA ILE A 31 -4.71 -23.28 2.25
C ILE A 31 -4.91 -21.91 1.62
N VAL A 32 -3.92 -21.44 0.85
CA VAL A 32 -4.02 -20.21 0.08
C VAL A 32 -4.69 -20.48 -1.27
N GLU A 33 -5.72 -19.72 -1.59
CA GLU A 33 -6.41 -19.66 -2.87
C GLU A 33 -6.25 -18.26 -3.47
N ASN A 34 -5.57 -18.15 -4.60
CA ASN A 34 -5.39 -16.89 -5.30
C ASN A 34 -6.58 -16.61 -6.22
N LYS A 35 -7.27 -15.46 -6.04
CA LYS A 35 -8.40 -15.00 -6.88
C LYS A 35 -8.13 -13.58 -7.38
N PRO A 36 -7.24 -13.41 -8.38
CA PRO A 36 -6.90 -12.08 -8.90
C PRO A 36 -8.04 -11.48 -9.74
N GLY A 37 -8.01 -10.17 -9.91
CA GLY A 37 -8.89 -9.43 -10.81
C GLY A 37 -9.40 -8.10 -10.24
N ALA A 38 -9.66 -7.15 -11.13
CA ALA A 38 -10.21 -5.83 -10.84
C ALA A 38 -9.54 -5.13 -9.62
N GLY A 39 -8.19 -5.03 -9.62
CA GLY A 39 -7.47 -4.38 -8.52
C GLY A 39 -7.63 -5.06 -7.16
N GLY A 40 -7.95 -6.38 -7.13
CA GLY A 40 -8.20 -7.15 -5.91
C GLY A 40 -9.67 -7.27 -5.51
N ASN A 41 -10.58 -6.62 -6.25
CA ASN A 41 -12.01 -6.64 -5.90
C ASN A 41 -12.64 -8.03 -6.03
N VAL A 42 -12.20 -8.84 -7.02
CA VAL A 42 -12.73 -10.21 -7.24
C VAL A 42 -12.51 -11.09 -6.01
N GLY A 43 -11.28 -11.17 -5.52
CA GLY A 43 -10.97 -12.00 -4.35
C GLY A 43 -11.57 -11.44 -3.06
N THR A 44 -11.58 -10.12 -2.88
CA THR A 44 -12.19 -9.49 -1.70
C THR A 44 -13.71 -9.71 -1.68
N ALA A 45 -14.39 -9.63 -2.82
CA ALA A 45 -15.81 -10.00 -2.95
C ALA A 45 -16.06 -11.46 -2.60
N ALA A 46 -15.15 -12.37 -2.98
CA ALA A 46 -15.29 -13.78 -2.63
C ALA A 46 -15.17 -14.00 -1.11
N VAL A 47 -14.36 -13.21 -0.40
CA VAL A 47 -14.35 -13.24 1.08
C VAL A 47 -15.66 -12.69 1.63
N ALA A 48 -16.11 -11.52 1.17
CA ALA A 48 -17.34 -10.86 1.65
C ALA A 48 -18.57 -11.79 1.56
N LYS A 49 -18.66 -12.57 0.49
CA LYS A 49 -19.79 -13.49 0.23
C LYS A 49 -19.64 -14.89 0.80
N ALA A 50 -18.54 -15.19 1.48
CA ALA A 50 -18.32 -16.48 2.09
C ALA A 50 -19.15 -16.64 3.38
N LYS A 51 -19.33 -17.90 3.83
CA LYS A 51 -19.98 -18.19 5.10
C LYS A 51 -19.15 -17.61 6.27
N PRO A 52 -19.80 -16.95 7.24
CA PRO A 52 -19.11 -16.35 8.39
C PRO A 52 -18.83 -17.37 9.50
N ASP A 53 -18.29 -18.53 9.15
CA ASP A 53 -18.03 -19.66 10.04
C ASP A 53 -16.57 -19.77 10.51
N GLY A 54 -15.70 -18.84 10.04
CA GLY A 54 -14.28 -18.81 10.38
C GLY A 54 -13.40 -19.69 9.49
N TYR A 55 -13.95 -20.43 8.52
CA TYR A 55 -13.17 -21.26 7.59
C TYR A 55 -12.74 -20.51 6.34
N THR A 56 -13.36 -19.38 6.04
CA THR A 56 -12.92 -18.49 4.95
C THR A 56 -12.40 -17.18 5.52
N LEU A 57 -11.13 -16.89 5.23
CA LEU A 57 -10.45 -15.64 5.58
C LEU A 57 -9.84 -15.02 4.32
N GLY A 58 -9.52 -13.73 4.37
CA GLY A 58 -8.84 -13.04 3.28
C GLY A 58 -7.59 -12.32 3.76
N VAL A 59 -6.56 -12.28 2.91
CA VAL A 59 -5.47 -11.29 3.02
C VAL A 59 -5.56 -10.37 1.84
N THR A 60 -5.97 -9.14 2.07
CA THR A 60 -6.16 -8.11 1.04
C THR A 60 -5.34 -6.86 1.34
N ILE A 61 -5.26 -5.95 0.39
CA ILE A 61 -4.59 -4.65 0.56
C ILE A 61 -5.60 -3.54 0.86
N SER A 62 -5.10 -2.34 1.18
CA SER A 62 -5.91 -1.14 1.45
C SER A 62 -6.88 -0.78 0.31
N GLY A 63 -6.48 -0.96 -0.96
CA GLY A 63 -7.29 -0.57 -2.12
C GLY A 63 -8.71 -1.14 -2.09
N PRO A 64 -8.92 -2.47 -2.11
CA PRO A 64 -10.25 -3.10 -2.07
C PRO A 64 -11.09 -2.75 -0.84
N LEU A 65 -10.47 -2.33 0.26
CA LEU A 65 -11.17 -1.97 1.50
C LEU A 65 -11.50 -0.47 1.61
N ALA A 66 -10.80 0.38 0.84
CA ALA A 66 -10.94 1.83 0.89
C ALA A 66 -11.00 2.47 -0.51
N ALA A 67 -9.85 2.72 -1.16
CA ALA A 67 -9.77 3.53 -2.37
C ALA A 67 -10.64 3.00 -3.53
N ASN A 68 -10.78 1.68 -3.68
CA ASN A 68 -11.57 1.08 -4.75
C ASN A 68 -13.07 1.40 -4.64
N THR A 69 -13.58 1.65 -3.43
CA THR A 69 -14.99 2.09 -3.24
C THR A 69 -15.24 3.47 -3.83
N LEU A 70 -14.19 4.25 -4.05
CA LEU A 70 -14.23 5.59 -4.65
C LEU A 70 -13.88 5.57 -6.14
N LEU A 71 -13.09 4.59 -6.58
CA LEU A 71 -12.54 4.48 -7.93
C LEU A 71 -13.43 3.70 -8.90
N TYR A 72 -14.20 2.73 -8.38
CA TYR A 72 -15.11 1.90 -9.17
C TYR A 72 -16.54 2.29 -8.90
N LYS A 73 -17.32 2.55 -9.99
CA LYS A 73 -18.75 2.89 -9.88
C LYS A 73 -19.59 1.71 -9.39
N HIS A 74 -19.14 0.48 -9.73
CA HIS A 74 -19.85 -0.74 -9.40
C HIS A 74 -18.93 -1.76 -8.71
N LEU A 75 -19.02 -1.83 -7.38
CA LEU A 75 -18.43 -2.93 -6.61
C LEU A 75 -19.50 -3.98 -6.33
N SER A 76 -19.11 -5.26 -6.42
CA SER A 76 -19.98 -6.40 -6.11
C SER A 76 -20.08 -6.73 -4.63
N TYR A 77 -19.49 -5.91 -3.77
CA TYR A 77 -19.47 -6.03 -2.30
C TYR A 77 -19.38 -4.63 -1.66
N ASP A 78 -19.81 -4.55 -0.40
CA ASP A 78 -19.65 -3.38 0.46
C ASP A 78 -18.65 -3.72 1.59
N PRO A 79 -17.41 -3.24 1.53
CA PRO A 79 -16.41 -3.58 2.54
C PRO A 79 -16.78 -3.11 3.95
N ALA A 80 -17.56 -2.03 4.08
CA ALA A 80 -17.98 -1.51 5.38
C ALA A 80 -19.03 -2.41 6.07
N ARG A 81 -19.82 -3.16 5.30
CA ARG A 81 -20.93 -3.98 5.81
C ARG A 81 -20.62 -5.47 5.75
N GLU A 82 -19.84 -5.91 4.77
CA GLU A 82 -19.67 -7.33 4.44
C GLU A 82 -18.31 -7.90 4.86
N ILE A 83 -17.40 -7.05 5.36
CA ILE A 83 -16.04 -7.44 5.78
C ILE A 83 -15.83 -7.12 7.27
N ALA A 84 -15.34 -8.10 8.01
CA ALA A 84 -14.85 -7.93 9.38
C ALA A 84 -13.32 -7.80 9.38
N PRO A 85 -12.72 -6.67 9.79
CA PRO A 85 -11.29 -6.51 9.94
C PRO A 85 -10.77 -7.36 11.11
N ILE A 86 -9.58 -7.95 10.96
CA ILE A 86 -8.90 -8.72 12.03
C ILE A 86 -7.64 -7.99 12.47
N SER A 87 -6.71 -7.71 11.54
CA SER A 87 -5.49 -6.97 11.81
C SER A 87 -4.79 -6.57 10.52
N ILE A 88 -4.10 -5.44 10.51
CA ILE A 88 -3.07 -5.17 9.52
C ILE A 88 -1.88 -6.07 9.83
N LEU A 89 -1.48 -6.89 8.86
CA LEU A 89 -0.37 -7.82 8.98
C LEU A 89 0.97 -7.10 8.80
N ALA A 90 1.05 -6.33 7.73
CA ALA A 90 2.27 -5.62 7.38
C ALA A 90 1.94 -4.34 6.59
N THR A 91 2.84 -3.38 6.66
CA THR A 91 2.81 -2.14 5.88
C THR A 91 4.06 -2.03 5.02
N GLN A 92 3.93 -1.34 3.90
CA GLN A 92 5.03 -1.03 3.00
C GLN A 92 4.98 0.46 2.69
N PRO A 93 5.90 1.26 3.24
CA PRO A 93 6.04 2.65 2.84
C PRO A 93 6.43 2.73 1.37
N SER A 94 6.01 3.79 0.71
CA SER A 94 6.54 4.15 -0.60
C SER A 94 7.64 5.21 -0.44
N VAL A 95 8.52 5.29 -1.43
CA VAL A 95 9.63 6.25 -1.44
C VAL A 95 9.41 7.23 -2.58
N ILE A 96 9.44 8.52 -2.28
CA ILE A 96 9.52 9.56 -3.30
C ILE A 96 10.97 9.64 -3.76
N VAL A 97 11.15 9.42 -5.05
CA VAL A 97 12.46 9.45 -5.70
C VAL A 97 12.49 10.48 -6.83
N ALA A 98 13.67 11.03 -7.06
CA ALA A 98 13.97 11.88 -8.20
C ALA A 98 15.23 11.39 -8.92
N ASN A 99 15.30 11.60 -10.23
CA ASN A 99 16.53 11.45 -11.01
C ASN A 99 17.39 12.73 -10.96
N ASP A 100 18.52 12.72 -11.64
CA ASP A 100 19.50 13.82 -11.68
C ASP A 100 19.05 15.04 -12.51
N LYS A 101 17.98 14.91 -13.32
CA LYS A 101 17.44 16.00 -14.14
C LYS A 101 16.66 17.05 -13.34
N VAL A 102 16.29 16.73 -12.08
CA VAL A 102 15.64 17.67 -11.18
C VAL A 102 16.67 18.30 -10.25
N SER A 103 16.66 19.61 -10.15
CA SER A 103 17.49 20.33 -9.19
C SER A 103 17.04 20.05 -7.75
N GLY A 104 18.00 19.95 -6.84
CA GLY A 104 17.74 19.73 -5.42
C GLY A 104 17.99 18.29 -4.96
N VAL A 105 18.51 18.19 -3.75
CA VAL A 105 18.86 16.91 -3.11
C VAL A 105 17.95 16.58 -1.92
N THR A 106 17.06 17.51 -1.56
CA THR A 106 16.07 17.37 -0.48
C THR A 106 14.66 17.64 -0.97
N MET A 107 13.67 17.17 -0.24
CA MET A 107 12.27 17.42 -0.61
C MET A 107 11.91 18.92 -0.68
N PRO A 108 12.30 19.80 0.27
CA PRO A 108 12.06 21.23 0.17
C PRO A 108 12.68 21.85 -1.11
N GLN A 109 13.91 21.49 -1.45
CA GLN A 109 14.56 21.97 -2.68
C GLN A 109 13.86 21.49 -3.95
N LEU A 110 13.35 20.24 -3.95
CA LEU A 110 12.50 19.74 -5.02
C LEU A 110 11.26 20.62 -5.17
N LEU A 111 10.52 20.88 -4.08
CA LEU A 111 9.30 21.69 -4.13
C LEU A 111 9.56 23.09 -4.67
N ASP A 112 10.69 23.70 -4.32
CA ASP A 112 11.09 25.00 -4.87
C ASP A 112 11.35 24.94 -6.39
N ALA A 113 11.96 23.86 -6.87
CA ALA A 113 12.15 23.65 -8.31
C ALA A 113 10.82 23.46 -9.05
N LEU A 114 9.89 22.67 -8.46
CA LEU A 114 8.56 22.43 -9.03
C LEU A 114 7.71 23.72 -9.11
N ARG A 115 7.80 24.59 -8.09
CA ARG A 115 7.09 25.88 -8.07
C ARG A 115 7.63 26.88 -9.10
N LYS A 116 8.94 26.82 -9.41
CA LYS A 116 9.57 27.70 -10.43
C LYS A 116 9.13 27.34 -11.84
N ASP A 117 8.91 26.07 -12.11
CA ASP A 117 8.59 25.54 -13.44
C ASP A 117 7.33 24.67 -13.40
N PRO A 118 6.10 25.22 -13.20
CA PRO A 118 4.86 24.45 -13.15
C PRO A 118 4.63 23.66 -14.44
N GLY A 119 4.19 22.40 -14.32
CA GLY A 119 3.88 21.51 -15.45
C GLY A 119 5.08 21.01 -16.26
N LYS A 120 6.31 21.36 -15.87
CA LYS A 120 7.53 20.96 -16.59
C LYS A 120 7.98 19.53 -16.26
N TYR A 121 7.73 19.07 -15.04
CA TYR A 121 8.24 17.81 -14.54
C TYR A 121 7.17 16.71 -14.59
N ASN A 122 7.58 15.53 -15.07
CA ASN A 122 6.74 14.36 -15.13
C ASN A 122 7.00 13.44 -13.93
N TYR A 123 5.95 12.80 -13.42
CA TYR A 123 6.12 11.69 -12.49
C TYR A 123 5.55 10.39 -13.06
N SER A 124 6.28 9.30 -12.86
CA SER A 124 5.84 7.95 -13.24
C SER A 124 5.06 7.29 -12.13
N SER A 125 4.05 6.49 -12.49
CA SER A 125 3.27 5.67 -11.57
C SER A 125 2.98 4.27 -12.14
N MET A 126 2.44 3.39 -11.30
CA MET A 126 1.97 2.06 -11.70
C MET A 126 0.52 2.08 -12.25
N GLY A 127 0.10 3.21 -12.82
CA GLY A 127 -1.22 3.40 -13.42
C GLY A 127 -2.18 4.24 -12.58
N PRO A 128 -3.30 4.67 -13.18
CA PRO A 128 -4.32 5.46 -12.52
C PRO A 128 -4.88 4.74 -11.28
N GLY A 129 -5.14 5.49 -10.20
CA GLY A 129 -5.67 4.95 -8.96
C GLY A 129 -4.69 4.14 -8.10
N SER A 130 -3.48 3.84 -8.60
CA SER A 130 -2.43 3.21 -7.78
C SER A 130 -1.96 4.13 -6.65
N ILE A 131 -1.41 3.55 -5.57
CA ILE A 131 -0.81 4.34 -4.48
C ILE A 131 0.27 5.29 -5.02
N SER A 132 1.07 4.86 -5.99
CA SER A 132 2.10 5.71 -6.62
C SER A 132 1.51 6.94 -7.33
N HIS A 133 0.34 6.79 -7.98
CA HIS A 133 -0.39 7.91 -8.57
C HIS A 133 -0.99 8.82 -7.50
N LEU A 134 -1.79 8.25 -6.59
CA LEU A 134 -2.52 9.01 -5.57
C LEU A 134 -1.60 9.76 -4.62
N ALA A 135 -0.46 9.15 -4.21
CA ALA A 135 0.53 9.78 -3.35
C ALA A 135 1.15 11.02 -4.00
N MET A 136 1.58 10.92 -5.27
CA MET A 136 2.18 12.06 -5.98
C MET A 136 1.18 13.17 -6.23
N GLN A 137 -0.08 12.84 -6.54
CA GLN A 137 -1.16 13.82 -6.64
C GLN A 137 -1.40 14.53 -5.30
N LEU A 138 -1.42 13.79 -4.19
CA LEU A 138 -1.61 14.38 -2.88
C LEU A 138 -0.44 15.29 -2.50
N VAL A 139 0.80 14.89 -2.80
CA VAL A 139 1.99 15.75 -2.64
C VAL A 139 1.83 17.04 -3.43
N ALA A 140 1.45 16.95 -4.71
CA ALA A 140 1.25 18.12 -5.56
C ALA A 140 0.19 19.08 -4.98
N VAL A 141 -0.94 18.55 -4.54
CA VAL A 141 -2.03 19.33 -3.92
C VAL A 141 -1.58 20.01 -2.63
N ARG A 142 -0.93 19.26 -1.72
CA ARG A 142 -0.50 19.77 -0.41
C ARG A 142 0.63 20.79 -0.51
N SER A 143 1.50 20.64 -1.51
CA SER A 143 2.63 21.53 -1.72
C SER A 143 2.34 22.71 -2.67
N GLY A 144 1.17 22.73 -3.30
CA GLY A 144 0.82 23.76 -4.30
C GLY A 144 1.70 23.70 -5.54
N THR A 145 2.13 22.50 -5.97
CA THR A 145 2.97 22.29 -7.15
C THR A 145 2.16 21.67 -8.29
N ASP A 146 2.64 21.86 -9.52
CA ASP A 146 2.04 21.27 -10.72
C ASP A 146 3.04 20.31 -11.37
N ILE A 147 2.67 19.03 -11.48
CA ILE A 147 3.47 17.94 -12.03
C ILE A 147 2.60 17.05 -12.91
N VAL A 148 3.14 16.56 -14.02
CA VAL A 148 2.39 15.80 -15.01
C VAL A 148 2.46 14.30 -14.74
N HIS A 149 1.31 13.65 -14.68
CA HIS A 149 1.22 12.20 -14.49
C HIS A 149 1.50 11.41 -15.78
N VAL A 150 2.41 10.44 -15.70
CA VAL A 150 2.66 9.44 -16.75
C VAL A 150 2.48 8.05 -16.18
N ALA A 151 1.50 7.32 -16.71
CA ALA A 151 1.13 5.99 -16.24
C ALA A 151 1.92 4.88 -16.94
N TYR A 152 2.42 3.92 -16.16
CA TYR A 152 3.11 2.72 -16.64
C TYR A 152 2.41 1.46 -16.13
N ARG A 153 2.74 0.30 -16.71
CA ARG A 153 2.07 -0.98 -16.37
C ARG A 153 2.66 -1.66 -15.12
N SER A 154 3.90 -1.31 -14.76
CA SER A 154 4.62 -1.93 -13.64
C SER A 154 5.56 -0.95 -12.97
N SER A 155 6.02 -1.29 -11.76
CA SER A 155 7.09 -0.52 -11.08
C SER A 155 8.41 -0.56 -11.85
N GLY A 156 8.70 -1.67 -12.56
CA GLY A 156 9.89 -1.80 -13.41
C GLY A 156 9.87 -0.81 -14.56
N ASP A 157 8.73 -0.67 -15.27
CA ASP A 157 8.59 0.30 -16.36
C ASP A 157 8.66 1.74 -15.83
N ALA A 158 8.05 2.01 -14.67
CA ALA A 158 8.13 3.33 -14.03
C ALA A 158 9.57 3.71 -13.64
N VAL A 159 10.36 2.75 -13.16
CA VAL A 159 11.81 2.94 -12.88
C VAL A 159 12.59 3.14 -14.18
N ALA A 160 12.30 2.39 -15.25
CA ALA A 160 12.96 2.58 -16.54
C ALA A 160 12.74 4.00 -17.08
N ALA A 161 11.52 4.54 -16.94
CA ALA A 161 11.20 5.92 -17.32
C ALA A 161 11.97 6.97 -16.49
N LEU A 162 12.20 6.71 -15.20
CA LEU A 162 13.06 7.56 -14.37
C LEU A 162 14.51 7.54 -14.86
N LEU A 163 15.05 6.37 -15.16
CA LEU A 163 16.44 6.19 -15.59
C LEU A 163 16.70 6.76 -16.99
N SER A 164 15.73 6.69 -17.90
CA SER A 164 15.79 7.32 -19.23
C SER A 164 15.59 8.84 -19.16
N GLY A 165 14.97 9.33 -18.08
CA GLY A 165 14.60 10.73 -17.89
C GLY A 165 13.33 11.15 -18.62
N GLU A 166 12.50 10.21 -19.05
CA GLU A 166 11.14 10.44 -19.53
C GLU A 166 10.24 10.95 -18.39
N ALA A 167 10.39 10.37 -17.20
CA ALA A 167 9.85 10.92 -15.96
C ALA A 167 11.01 11.35 -15.04
N GLN A 168 10.80 12.37 -14.22
CA GLN A 168 11.80 12.88 -13.31
C GLN A 168 11.56 12.48 -11.88
N LEU A 169 10.32 12.16 -11.54
CA LEU A 169 9.85 11.87 -10.19
C LEU A 169 9.04 10.57 -10.17
N ALA A 170 9.00 9.92 -9.04
CA ALA A 170 8.03 8.85 -8.75
C ALA A 170 7.85 8.66 -7.25
N CYS A 171 6.72 8.03 -6.89
CA CYS A 171 6.49 7.45 -5.58
C CYS A 171 6.36 5.94 -5.78
N LEU A 172 7.34 5.15 -5.37
CA LEU A 172 7.43 3.71 -5.68
C LEU A 172 7.78 2.88 -4.44
N PRO A 173 7.44 1.58 -4.42
CA PRO A 173 7.87 0.67 -3.37
C PRO A 173 9.40 0.61 -3.26
N PRO A 174 9.98 0.49 -2.05
CA PRO A 174 11.42 0.40 -1.83
C PRO A 174 12.08 -0.69 -2.66
N ALA A 175 11.44 -1.86 -2.79
CA ALA A 175 11.96 -2.99 -3.58
C ALA A 175 12.27 -2.61 -5.05
N ALA A 176 11.53 -1.66 -5.63
CA ALA A 176 11.73 -1.24 -7.01
C ALA A 176 12.90 -0.24 -7.17
N VAL A 177 13.20 0.56 -6.13
CA VAL A 177 14.10 1.72 -6.27
C VAL A 177 15.39 1.61 -5.46
N VAL A 178 15.46 0.77 -4.42
CA VAL A 178 16.60 0.71 -3.48
C VAL A 178 17.92 0.40 -4.19
N GLY A 179 17.92 -0.46 -5.22
CA GLY A 179 19.10 -0.77 -6.02
C GLY A 179 19.62 0.45 -6.79
N GLN A 180 18.71 1.24 -7.34
CA GLN A 180 19.07 2.46 -8.10
C GLN A 180 19.51 3.60 -7.18
N ILE A 181 18.93 3.68 -5.98
CA ILE A 181 19.36 4.65 -4.95
C ILE A 181 20.78 4.31 -4.49
N LYS A 182 21.05 3.04 -4.16
CA LYS A 182 22.41 2.58 -3.77
C LYS A 182 23.44 2.79 -4.89
N ALA A 183 23.03 2.68 -6.15
CA ALA A 183 23.89 2.93 -7.31
C ALA A 183 24.04 4.43 -7.63
N GLY A 184 23.44 5.33 -6.85
CA GLY A 184 23.49 6.78 -7.05
C GLY A 184 22.75 7.29 -8.29
N LYS A 185 21.91 6.45 -8.93
CA LYS A 185 21.14 6.81 -10.14
C LYS A 185 19.82 7.49 -9.80
N LEU A 186 19.28 7.25 -8.62
CA LEU A 186 18.09 7.91 -8.08
C LEU A 186 18.38 8.44 -6.68
N ARG A 187 17.73 9.52 -6.32
CA ARG A 187 17.78 10.10 -4.97
C ARG A 187 16.47 9.80 -4.26
N ALA A 188 16.54 9.26 -3.04
CA ALA A 188 15.40 9.15 -2.14
C ALA A 188 15.20 10.49 -1.43
N LEU A 189 14.00 11.05 -1.51
CA LEU A 189 13.70 12.38 -0.99
C LEU A 189 12.82 12.33 0.26
N ALA A 190 11.85 11.42 0.31
CA ALA A 190 11.00 11.20 1.47
C ALA A 190 10.34 9.82 1.41
N VAL A 191 9.94 9.30 2.57
CA VAL A 191 9.04 8.13 2.68
C VAL A 191 7.62 8.61 2.99
N THR A 192 6.62 7.83 2.57
CA THR A 192 5.20 8.16 2.74
C THR A 192 4.63 7.74 4.08
N SER A 193 5.40 7.01 4.90
CA SER A 193 4.99 6.57 6.23
C SER A 193 4.93 7.70 7.25
N GLU A 194 4.12 7.52 8.30
CA GLU A 194 4.01 8.45 9.44
C GLU A 194 5.34 8.63 10.16
N LYS A 195 6.12 7.54 10.24
CA LYS A 195 7.46 7.51 10.85
C LYS A 195 8.47 7.10 9.80
N ARG A 196 9.75 7.42 10.03
CA ARG A 196 10.82 6.92 9.17
C ARG A 196 10.80 5.40 9.12
N SER A 197 11.00 4.87 7.93
CA SER A 197 11.09 3.43 7.72
C SER A 197 12.38 2.89 8.35
N ALA A 198 12.28 1.80 9.10
CA ALA A 198 13.46 1.08 9.60
C ALA A 198 14.36 0.56 8.46
N LEU A 199 13.81 0.38 7.27
CA LEU A 199 14.53 -0.06 6.07
C LEU A 199 15.31 1.08 5.39
N MET A 200 14.94 2.35 5.67
CA MET A 200 15.54 3.55 5.09
C MET A 200 15.61 4.67 6.15
N PRO A 201 16.36 4.47 7.26
CA PRO A 201 16.33 5.36 8.42
C PRO A 201 16.86 6.78 8.13
N ASP A 202 17.68 6.94 7.10
CA ASP A 202 18.24 8.22 6.69
C ASP A 202 17.27 9.03 5.81
N VAL A 203 16.19 8.43 5.29
CA VAL A 203 15.21 9.09 4.45
C VAL A 203 14.13 9.70 5.34
N PRO A 204 13.90 11.04 5.29
CA PRO A 204 12.88 11.68 6.11
C PRO A 204 11.47 11.28 5.68
N THR A 205 10.50 11.47 6.57
CA THR A 205 9.08 11.40 6.20
C THR A 205 8.66 12.65 5.45
N LEU A 206 7.52 12.59 4.76
CA LEU A 206 6.93 13.78 4.13
C LEU A 206 6.58 14.87 5.16
N ALA A 207 6.11 14.49 6.35
CA ALA A 207 5.84 15.44 7.43
C ALA A 207 7.12 16.14 7.92
N GLU A 208 8.23 15.41 8.13
CA GLU A 208 9.54 16.00 8.46
C GLU A 208 10.06 16.92 7.34
N ALA A 209 9.65 16.68 6.10
CA ALA A 209 9.97 17.51 4.94
C ALA A 209 8.99 18.67 4.73
N GLY A 210 8.06 18.93 5.66
CA GLY A 210 7.11 20.04 5.62
C GLY A 210 5.86 19.79 4.80
N ILE A 211 5.53 18.55 4.45
CA ILE A 211 4.30 18.17 3.75
C ILE A 211 3.47 17.27 4.66
N GLU A 212 2.53 17.88 5.36
CA GLU A 212 1.65 17.19 6.30
C GLU A 212 0.48 16.47 5.60
N ASP A 213 -0.12 15.52 6.30
CA ASP A 213 -1.30 14.75 5.85
C ASP A 213 -1.11 13.99 4.53
N VAL A 214 0.10 13.55 4.23
CA VAL A 214 0.42 12.72 3.07
C VAL A 214 0.96 11.38 3.53
N GLN A 215 0.10 10.55 4.09
CA GLN A 215 0.40 9.12 4.28
C GLN A 215 -0.12 8.32 3.08
N ALA A 216 0.72 7.49 2.51
CA ALA A 216 0.39 6.69 1.34
C ALA A 216 1.09 5.32 1.38
N ASP A 217 0.98 4.65 2.52
CA ASP A 217 1.55 3.31 2.68
C ASP A 217 0.59 2.27 2.10
N ALA A 218 1.14 1.32 1.37
CA ALA A 218 0.40 0.10 1.07
C ALA A 218 0.41 -0.79 2.32
N TRP A 219 -0.74 -1.22 2.79
CA TRP A 219 -0.84 -2.16 3.89
C TRP A 219 -1.65 -3.38 3.49
N MET A 220 -1.30 -4.53 4.09
CA MET A 220 -1.98 -5.80 3.91
C MET A 220 -2.67 -6.18 5.20
N GLY A 221 -3.96 -6.45 5.11
CA GLY A 221 -4.78 -6.79 6.25
C GLY A 221 -5.42 -8.16 6.12
N MET A 222 -5.53 -8.86 7.25
CA MET A 222 -6.35 -10.05 7.36
C MET A 222 -7.77 -9.67 7.71
N VAL A 223 -8.70 -10.26 6.98
CA VAL A 223 -10.15 -10.00 7.09
C VAL A 223 -10.93 -11.31 7.09
N ALA A 224 -12.17 -11.25 7.60
CA ALA A 224 -13.15 -12.31 7.54
C ALA A 224 -14.47 -11.78 6.93
N PRO A 225 -15.43 -12.66 6.56
CA PRO A 225 -16.80 -12.25 6.27
C PRO A 225 -17.43 -11.57 7.49
N ALA A 226 -18.25 -10.55 7.27
CA ALA A 226 -19.04 -9.94 8.34
C ALA A 226 -19.97 -10.99 8.98
N GLY A 227 -20.16 -10.89 10.29
CA GLY A 227 -20.94 -11.88 11.05
C GLY A 227 -20.13 -13.09 11.52
N THR A 228 -18.83 -13.17 11.21
CA THR A 228 -17.95 -14.19 11.81
C THR A 228 -17.97 -14.04 13.34
N PRO A 229 -18.17 -15.13 14.13
CA PRO A 229 -18.28 -15.05 15.57
C PRO A 229 -17.08 -14.36 16.24
N VAL A 230 -17.37 -13.45 17.17
CA VAL A 230 -16.35 -12.66 17.89
C VAL A 230 -15.25 -13.53 18.51
N PRO A 231 -15.54 -14.67 19.18
CA PRO A 231 -14.48 -15.51 19.76
C PRO A 231 -13.48 -16.05 18.70
N ILE A 232 -13.95 -16.29 17.47
CA ILE A 232 -13.08 -16.73 16.36
C ILE A 232 -12.16 -15.56 15.93
N LEU A 233 -12.73 -14.36 15.75
CA LEU A 233 -11.95 -13.17 15.37
C LEU A 233 -10.90 -12.84 16.43
N GLU A 234 -11.26 -12.88 17.71
CA GLU A 234 -10.34 -12.62 18.82
C GLU A 234 -9.22 -13.67 18.89
N LYS A 235 -9.55 -14.95 18.70
CA LYS A 235 -8.54 -16.02 18.65
C LYS A 235 -7.56 -15.78 17.51
N LEU A 236 -8.06 -15.54 16.31
CA LEU A 236 -7.21 -15.25 15.13
C LEU A 236 -6.34 -14.01 15.35
N HIS A 237 -6.91 -12.93 15.87
CA HIS A 237 -6.16 -11.71 16.16
C HIS A 237 -5.00 -11.96 17.13
N ARG A 238 -5.24 -12.67 18.26
CA ARG A 238 -4.19 -13.00 19.22
C ARG A 238 -3.05 -13.79 18.58
N GLU A 239 -3.39 -14.81 17.78
CA GLU A 239 -2.38 -15.63 17.10
C GLU A 239 -1.58 -14.82 16.09
N ILE A 240 -2.25 -13.97 15.30
CA ILE A 240 -1.59 -13.08 14.32
C ILE A 240 -0.60 -12.14 15.02
N VAL A 241 -1.02 -11.46 16.09
CA VAL A 241 -0.15 -10.54 16.84
C VAL A 241 1.07 -11.27 17.40
N ALA A 242 0.89 -12.52 17.86
CA ALA A 242 2.02 -13.32 18.34
C ALA A 242 2.96 -13.74 17.19
N ILE A 243 2.40 -14.13 16.02
CA ILE A 243 3.16 -14.52 14.83
C ILE A 243 3.99 -13.36 14.30
N LEU A 244 3.43 -12.17 14.21
CA LEU A 244 4.13 -10.99 13.68
C LEU A 244 5.28 -10.50 14.56
N LYS A 245 5.42 -11.02 15.79
CA LYS A 245 6.55 -10.76 16.69
C LYS A 245 7.65 -11.82 16.62
N LEU A 246 7.44 -12.92 15.89
CA LEU A 246 8.46 -13.96 15.73
C LEU A 246 9.64 -13.42 14.92
N PRO A 247 10.89 -13.60 15.40
CA PRO A 247 12.07 -13.09 14.70
C PRO A 247 12.17 -13.53 13.24
N GLU A 248 11.85 -14.78 12.95
CA GLU A 248 11.86 -15.32 11.59
C GLU A 248 10.80 -14.69 10.69
N VAL A 249 9.64 -14.29 11.23
CA VAL A 249 8.57 -13.61 10.49
C VAL A 249 8.98 -12.16 10.20
N VAL A 250 9.52 -11.47 11.22
CA VAL A 250 10.05 -10.11 11.07
C VAL A 250 11.14 -10.07 10.01
N GLU A 251 12.10 -11.01 10.06
CA GLU A 251 13.18 -11.10 9.08
C GLU A 251 12.65 -11.32 7.66
N GLN A 252 11.70 -12.24 7.47
CA GLN A 252 11.14 -12.51 6.15
C GLN A 252 10.35 -11.32 5.60
N LEU A 253 9.57 -10.61 6.43
CA LEU A 253 8.88 -9.37 6.03
C LEU A 253 9.90 -8.28 5.64
N THR A 254 10.96 -8.10 6.43
CA THR A 254 12.04 -7.14 6.15
C THR A 254 12.73 -7.44 4.80
N ARG A 255 12.96 -8.71 4.46
CA ARG A 255 13.55 -9.11 3.16
C ARG A 255 12.71 -8.70 1.95
N VAL A 256 11.39 -8.62 2.11
CA VAL A 256 10.46 -8.14 1.07
C VAL A 256 10.06 -6.67 1.26
N HIS A 257 10.85 -5.93 2.04
CA HIS A 257 10.65 -4.51 2.34
C HIS A 257 9.29 -4.19 2.97
N MET A 258 8.85 -5.05 3.87
CA MET A 258 7.62 -4.90 4.64
C MET A 258 7.94 -4.74 6.13
N GLU A 259 7.13 -3.95 6.82
CA GLU A 259 7.20 -3.78 8.27
C GLU A 259 5.99 -4.46 8.94
N PRO A 260 6.20 -5.36 9.93
CA PRO A 260 5.09 -6.00 10.64
C PRO A 260 4.31 -4.97 11.48
N VAL A 261 2.97 -5.14 11.57
CA VAL A 261 2.10 -4.23 12.31
C VAL A 261 1.40 -4.94 13.48
N GLY A 262 0.41 -5.77 13.24
CA GLY A 262 -0.32 -6.49 14.30
C GLY A 262 -1.22 -5.59 15.15
N ASN A 263 -1.93 -4.64 14.53
CA ASN A 263 -2.85 -3.73 15.21
C ASN A 263 -4.20 -4.40 15.54
N THR A 264 -5.02 -3.73 16.36
CA THR A 264 -6.36 -4.22 16.71
C THR A 264 -7.34 -4.09 15.53
N PRO A 265 -8.46 -4.86 15.54
CA PRO A 265 -9.53 -4.70 14.55
C PRO A 265 -10.06 -3.27 14.47
N GLN A 266 -10.18 -2.59 15.60
CA GLN A 266 -10.62 -1.19 15.68
C GLN A 266 -9.60 -0.23 15.03
N GLN A 267 -8.31 -0.45 15.24
CA GLN A 267 -7.26 0.32 14.61
C GLN A 267 -7.20 0.08 13.10
N MET A 268 -7.43 -1.15 12.63
CA MET A 268 -7.56 -1.45 11.20
C MET A 268 -8.78 -0.76 10.59
N ALA A 269 -9.93 -0.78 11.26
CA ALA A 269 -11.13 -0.05 10.81
C ALA A 269 -10.87 1.47 10.74
N ALA A 270 -10.16 2.03 11.72
CA ALA A 270 -9.76 3.43 11.71
C ALA A 270 -8.80 3.77 10.55
N ALA A 271 -7.88 2.86 10.20
CA ALA A 271 -7.00 3.02 9.05
C ALA A 271 -7.79 3.05 7.73
N ILE A 272 -8.77 2.15 7.56
CA ILE A 272 -9.68 2.16 6.39
C ILE A 272 -10.42 3.50 6.28
N ALA A 273 -11.00 3.97 7.39
CA ALA A 273 -11.72 5.27 7.42
C ALA A 273 -10.79 6.46 7.13
N SER A 274 -9.55 6.42 7.63
CA SER A 274 -8.54 7.43 7.35
C SER A 274 -8.15 7.45 5.87
N ASP A 275 -7.98 6.29 5.25
CA ASP A 275 -7.69 6.19 3.82
C ASP A 275 -8.85 6.75 2.97
N LEU A 276 -10.10 6.41 3.30
CA LEU A 276 -11.27 6.96 2.62
C LEU A 276 -11.29 8.49 2.71
N LYS A 277 -11.13 9.05 3.92
CA LYS A 277 -11.12 10.49 4.15
C LYS A 277 -9.99 11.20 3.37
N ARG A 278 -8.85 10.54 3.23
CA ARG A 278 -7.68 11.08 2.51
C ARG A 278 -7.87 11.07 1.00
N TRP A 279 -8.36 9.96 0.46
CA TRP A 279 -8.42 9.77 -0.99
C TRP A 279 -9.67 10.39 -1.62
N GLN A 280 -10.79 10.46 -0.92
CA GLN A 280 -12.05 10.95 -1.48
C GLN A 280 -11.93 12.36 -2.10
N PRO A 281 -11.42 13.40 -1.41
CA PRO A 281 -11.33 14.73 -2.00
C PRO A 281 -10.44 14.79 -3.25
N LEU A 282 -9.40 13.94 -3.28
CA LEU A 282 -8.47 13.86 -4.39
C LEU A 282 -9.13 13.20 -5.61
N ILE A 283 -9.77 12.05 -5.39
CA ILE A 283 -10.43 11.27 -6.44
C ILE A 283 -11.57 12.09 -7.07
N GLU A 284 -12.37 12.78 -6.26
CA GLU A 284 -13.44 13.66 -6.73
C GLU A 284 -12.90 14.86 -7.53
N LYS A 285 -11.90 15.57 -7.00
CA LYS A 285 -11.32 16.76 -7.65
C LYS A 285 -10.72 16.43 -9.02
N TYR A 286 -10.00 15.33 -9.13
CA TYR A 286 -9.31 14.93 -10.36
C TYR A 286 -10.12 13.95 -11.20
N LYS A 287 -11.36 13.62 -10.80
CA LYS A 287 -12.26 12.70 -11.49
C LYS A 287 -11.60 11.37 -11.86
N ILE A 288 -10.83 10.82 -10.91
CA ILE A 288 -10.11 9.56 -11.12
C ILE A 288 -11.13 8.43 -11.07
N SER A 289 -11.23 7.63 -12.13
CA SER A 289 -12.11 6.46 -12.25
C SER A 289 -11.36 5.30 -12.91
N LEU A 290 -11.73 4.08 -12.53
CA LEU A 290 -11.20 2.83 -13.10
C LEU A 290 -12.27 2.05 -13.88
N ASP A 291 -13.46 2.64 -14.11
CA ASP A 291 -14.53 2.15 -14.98
C ASP A 291 -14.50 2.90 -16.32
#